data_776d02d634497b8a8cebaa0478857b28
#
_entry.id   776d02d634497b8a8cebaa0478857b28
#
_cell.length_a   1.000
_cell.length_b   1.000
_cell.length_c   1.000
_cell.angle_alpha   90.00
_cell.angle_beta   90.00
_cell.angle_gamma   90.00
#
_symmetry.space_group_name_H-M   'P 1'
#
loop_
_entity.id
_entity.type
_entity.pdbx_description
1 polymer ?
#
loop_
_entity_poly.entity_id
_entity_poly.type
_entity_poly.pdbx_seq_one_letter_code
_entity_poly.pdbx_strand_id
1 'polypeptide(L)'
;MKCSDIHIRDPFILEEGGIFYLYGTRGANFGIQTGGFDVYTSQDLENWEHRGQCFDSATYNMNLGSNWAPEVHKYRGGYYLFATFTRPDCGLRGTWVLKADSPLGPFRPHSKGVVTPEPWECLDGTLYIDRDGMPWIVFCHEHTQIIDGTMCYARLSEDLTEMVGEPVTLFAASEVPGVGVQEIDQHYITDGPFFYRSESGELLMIWSSFMENRYAQLLLRFDDREPSMNFTHLPPLLTSDGGHGMIFRKDGELLLTLHSPNVHGEERPVFLKLRDLGNTLVIDG
;
A
#
# COMPACT_ATOMS: atom_id res chain seq x y z
N MET A 1 -16.15 -17.87 -3.17
CA MET A 1 -15.54 -17.43 -4.44
C MET A 1 -14.04 -17.70 -4.39
N LYS A 2 -13.37 -17.80 -5.53
CA LYS A 2 -11.90 -17.95 -5.60
C LYS A 2 -11.23 -16.59 -5.81
N CYS A 3 -9.92 -16.48 -5.58
CA CYS A 3 -9.18 -15.24 -5.89
C CYS A 3 -9.36 -14.77 -7.33
N SER A 4 -9.47 -15.70 -8.28
CA SER A 4 -9.77 -15.39 -9.69
C SER A 4 -11.10 -14.67 -9.92
N ASP A 5 -12.01 -14.74 -8.96
CA ASP A 5 -13.33 -14.11 -9.04
C ASP A 5 -13.32 -12.70 -8.38
N ILE A 6 -12.22 -12.33 -7.71
CA ILE A 6 -12.08 -11.07 -6.99
C ILE A 6 -11.32 -10.07 -7.85
N HIS A 7 -12.01 -9.07 -8.35
CA HIS A 7 -11.48 -8.04 -9.23
C HIS A 7 -11.02 -6.84 -8.41
N ILE A 8 -9.80 -6.88 -7.91
CA ILE A 8 -9.17 -5.79 -7.15
C ILE A 8 -7.73 -5.57 -7.57
N ARG A 9 -7.27 -4.33 -7.40
CA ARG A 9 -5.86 -3.93 -7.37
C ARG A 9 -5.43 -3.73 -5.92
N ASP A 10 -4.13 -3.56 -5.70
CA ASP A 10 -3.54 -3.11 -4.44
C ASP A 10 -4.04 -3.96 -3.25
N PRO A 11 -3.90 -5.31 -3.32
CA PRO A 11 -4.45 -6.18 -2.32
C PRO A 11 -3.72 -6.04 -0.99
N PHE A 12 -4.47 -5.86 0.08
CA PHE A 12 -3.96 -5.81 1.44
C PHE A 12 -4.61 -6.90 2.31
N ILE A 13 -3.81 -7.64 3.05
CA ILE A 13 -4.26 -8.70 3.96
C ILE A 13 -4.04 -8.28 5.41
N LEU A 14 -5.10 -8.28 6.20
CA LEU A 14 -5.01 -8.31 7.65
C LEU A 14 -5.34 -9.72 8.15
N GLU A 15 -4.45 -10.31 8.96
CA GLU A 15 -4.74 -11.56 9.67
C GLU A 15 -5.19 -11.20 11.12
N GLU A 16 -6.31 -11.73 11.53
CA GLU A 16 -6.81 -11.58 12.89
C GLU A 16 -7.56 -12.85 13.33
N GLY A 17 -7.00 -13.55 14.33
CA GLY A 17 -7.64 -14.72 14.94
C GLY A 17 -7.84 -15.90 13.98
N GLY A 18 -6.95 -16.10 13.04
CA GLY A 18 -7.01 -17.17 12.02
C GLY A 18 -7.93 -16.85 10.85
N ILE A 19 -8.39 -15.61 10.75
CA ILE A 19 -9.17 -15.11 9.61
C ILE A 19 -8.34 -14.09 8.85
N PHE A 20 -8.27 -14.27 7.54
CA PHE A 20 -7.66 -13.31 6.62
C PHE A 20 -8.73 -12.38 6.07
N TYR A 21 -8.51 -11.08 6.21
CA TYR A 21 -9.36 -10.01 5.67
C TYR A 21 -8.63 -9.39 4.49
N LEU A 22 -9.22 -9.49 3.30
CA LEU A 22 -8.67 -8.93 2.07
C LEU A 22 -9.40 -7.64 1.71
N TYR A 23 -8.63 -6.60 1.47
CA TYR A 23 -9.07 -5.31 0.96
C TYR A 23 -8.36 -5.02 -0.34
N GLY A 24 -8.84 -4.02 -1.09
CA GLY A 24 -8.18 -3.57 -2.31
C GLY A 24 -8.98 -2.50 -3.03
N THR A 25 -8.35 -1.87 -3.99
CA THR A 25 -9.00 -0.97 -4.94
C THR A 25 -9.90 -1.80 -5.85
N ARG A 26 -11.14 -1.38 -6.03
CA ARG A 26 -12.09 -2.06 -6.92
C ARG A 26 -11.62 -1.96 -8.37
N GLY A 27 -11.11 -3.05 -8.95
CA GLY A 27 -10.48 -3.06 -10.28
C GLY A 27 -11.39 -2.59 -11.41
N ALA A 28 -12.66 -2.98 -11.41
CA ALA A 28 -13.64 -2.55 -12.42
C ALA A 28 -13.89 -1.02 -12.43
N ASN A 29 -13.47 -0.32 -11.41
CA ASN A 29 -13.71 1.11 -11.21
C ASN A 29 -12.40 1.91 -11.08
N PHE A 30 -11.26 1.32 -11.43
CA PHE A 30 -9.98 2.04 -11.39
C PHE A 30 -10.05 3.32 -12.24
N GLY A 31 -9.73 4.47 -11.62
CA GLY A 31 -9.86 5.78 -12.24
C GLY A 31 -11.27 6.36 -12.29
N ILE A 32 -12.28 5.60 -11.82
CA ILE A 32 -13.67 6.03 -11.73
C ILE A 32 -14.06 6.13 -10.25
N GLN A 33 -15.01 7.00 -9.95
CA GLN A 33 -15.62 7.09 -8.64
C GLN A 33 -16.20 5.75 -8.18
N THR A 34 -15.68 5.16 -7.10
CA THR A 34 -15.99 3.78 -6.72
C THR A 34 -17.01 3.64 -5.61
N GLY A 35 -17.20 4.68 -4.80
CA GLY A 35 -18.08 4.61 -3.64
C GLY A 35 -17.50 3.89 -2.43
N GLY A 36 -16.17 3.68 -2.34
CA GLY A 36 -15.50 3.11 -1.17
C GLY A 36 -14.89 1.72 -1.38
N PHE A 37 -14.79 0.93 -0.30
CA PHE A 37 -14.06 -0.34 -0.28
C PHE A 37 -14.91 -1.50 0.22
N ASP A 38 -14.67 -2.68 -0.34
CA ASP A 38 -15.21 -3.95 0.13
C ASP A 38 -14.21 -4.68 1.03
N VAL A 39 -14.72 -5.65 1.80
CA VAL A 39 -13.89 -6.61 2.52
C VAL A 39 -14.33 -8.03 2.20
N TYR A 40 -13.34 -8.89 2.02
CA TYR A 40 -13.50 -10.33 1.81
C TYR A 40 -12.81 -11.07 2.96
N THR A 41 -13.33 -12.22 3.35
CA THR A 41 -12.73 -13.06 4.41
C THR A 41 -12.43 -14.46 3.93
N SER A 42 -11.34 -15.03 4.43
CA SER A 42 -10.95 -16.42 4.19
C SER A 42 -10.23 -17.01 5.42
N GLN A 43 -10.24 -18.32 5.56
CA GLN A 43 -9.42 -19.04 6.54
C GLN A 43 -8.26 -19.81 5.86
N ASP A 44 -8.31 -19.95 4.53
CA ASP A 44 -7.36 -20.78 3.78
C ASP A 44 -6.63 -20.04 2.64
N LEU A 45 -7.01 -18.79 2.32
CA LEU A 45 -6.58 -17.97 1.19
C LEU A 45 -7.07 -18.48 -0.19
N GLU A 46 -7.83 -19.56 -0.21
CA GLU A 46 -8.37 -20.15 -1.44
C GLU A 46 -9.86 -19.86 -1.62
N ASN A 47 -10.59 -19.94 -0.50
CA ASN A 47 -12.04 -19.79 -0.47
C ASN A 47 -12.40 -18.50 0.25
N TRP A 48 -12.97 -17.56 -0.48
CA TRP A 48 -13.28 -16.21 -0.01
C TRP A 48 -14.78 -15.99 0.10
N GLU A 49 -15.19 -15.27 1.11
CA GLU A 49 -16.55 -14.77 1.30
C GLU A 49 -16.55 -13.24 1.21
N HIS A 50 -17.34 -12.67 0.30
CA HIS A 50 -17.57 -11.23 0.24
C HIS A 50 -18.44 -10.81 1.44
N ARG A 51 -17.90 -9.95 2.29
CA ARG A 51 -18.59 -9.52 3.53
C ARG A 51 -19.35 -8.21 3.36
N GLY A 52 -19.32 -7.64 2.16
CA GLY A 52 -19.93 -6.37 1.84
C GLY A 52 -18.97 -5.19 1.93
N GLN A 53 -19.52 -4.01 1.86
CA GLN A 53 -18.78 -2.76 1.88
C GLN A 53 -18.33 -2.41 3.30
N CYS A 54 -17.02 -2.25 3.53
CA CYS A 54 -16.46 -1.87 4.82
C CYS A 54 -16.33 -0.35 4.97
N PHE A 55 -16.33 0.40 3.86
CA PHE A 55 -16.36 1.86 3.84
C PHE A 55 -17.16 2.37 2.65
N ASP A 56 -18.14 3.23 2.91
CA ASP A 56 -18.93 3.95 1.90
C ASP A 56 -18.48 5.41 1.84
N SER A 57 -17.75 5.77 0.79
CA SER A 57 -17.22 7.12 0.63
C SER A 57 -18.29 8.18 0.37
N ALA A 58 -19.43 7.80 -0.19
CA ALA A 58 -20.53 8.72 -0.44
C ALA A 58 -21.16 9.26 0.85
N THR A 59 -21.21 8.42 1.88
CA THR A 59 -21.72 8.81 3.21
C THR A 59 -20.94 9.99 3.81
N TYR A 60 -19.67 10.15 3.43
CA TYR A 60 -18.77 11.17 3.99
C TYR A 60 -18.32 12.24 2.96
N ASN A 61 -18.95 12.30 1.79
CA ASN A 61 -18.57 13.18 0.69
C ASN A 61 -17.10 12.98 0.20
N MET A 62 -16.61 11.74 0.30
CA MET A 62 -15.26 11.33 -0.14
C MET A 62 -15.28 10.54 -1.44
N ASN A 63 -16.35 10.67 -2.23
CA ASN A 63 -16.60 9.91 -3.46
C ASN A 63 -16.19 10.67 -4.73
N LEU A 64 -15.36 11.70 -4.62
CA LEU A 64 -14.91 12.50 -5.75
C LEU A 64 -13.58 11.97 -6.30
N GLY A 65 -13.63 11.04 -7.24
CA GLY A 65 -12.44 10.50 -7.90
C GLY A 65 -11.85 9.28 -7.18
N SER A 66 -10.57 9.32 -6.83
CA SER A 66 -9.83 8.16 -6.32
C SER A 66 -10.41 7.64 -4.99
N ASN A 67 -10.57 6.34 -4.92
CA ASN A 67 -10.74 5.54 -3.69
C ASN A 67 -9.79 4.35 -3.87
N TRP A 68 -8.50 4.54 -3.53
CA TRP A 68 -7.42 3.63 -3.92
C TRP A 68 -6.63 3.12 -2.74
N ALA A 69 -6.01 1.94 -2.93
CA ALA A 69 -5.02 1.33 -2.06
C ALA A 69 -5.39 1.33 -0.56
N PRO A 70 -6.52 0.68 -0.17
CA PRO A 70 -6.90 0.59 1.24
C PRO A 70 -5.98 -0.39 1.98
N GLU A 71 -5.33 0.07 3.02
CA GLU A 71 -4.53 -0.73 3.94
C GLU A 71 -5.13 -0.69 5.35
N VAL A 72 -5.40 -1.84 5.94
CA VAL A 72 -5.98 -1.91 7.29
C VAL A 72 -4.96 -2.38 8.30
N HIS A 73 -4.55 -1.50 9.18
CA HIS A 73 -3.58 -1.74 10.23
C HIS A 73 -4.25 -1.83 11.61
N LYS A 74 -3.82 -2.78 12.43
CA LYS A 74 -4.19 -2.84 13.84
C LYS A 74 -3.19 -2.01 14.66
N TYR A 75 -3.70 -0.99 15.35
CA TYR A 75 -2.87 -0.11 16.15
C TYR A 75 -3.60 0.28 17.44
N ARG A 76 -2.94 0.11 18.60
CA ARG A 76 -3.46 0.46 19.94
C ARG A 76 -4.91 0.00 20.18
N GLY A 77 -5.24 -1.21 19.71
CA GLY A 77 -6.55 -1.83 19.93
C GLY A 77 -7.66 -1.40 18.98
N GLY A 78 -7.42 -0.53 18.02
CA GLY A 78 -8.32 -0.16 16.92
C GLY A 78 -7.84 -0.64 15.57
N TYR A 79 -8.71 -0.59 14.57
CA TYR A 79 -8.40 -0.86 13.17
C TYR A 79 -8.41 0.46 12.40
N TYR A 80 -7.32 0.74 11.71
CA TYR A 80 -7.13 1.99 10.98
C TYR A 80 -6.91 1.67 9.51
N LEU A 81 -7.74 2.25 8.65
CA LEU A 81 -7.66 2.11 7.21
C LEU A 81 -7.01 3.37 6.63
N PHE A 82 -5.85 3.18 6.03
CA PHE A 82 -5.15 4.20 5.23
C PHE A 82 -5.58 4.01 3.78
N ALA A 83 -5.96 5.09 3.10
CA ALA A 83 -6.31 5.03 1.68
C ALA A 83 -6.17 6.38 1.01
N THR A 84 -6.00 6.33 -0.29
CA THR A 84 -5.90 7.51 -1.16
C THR A 84 -7.27 7.97 -1.61
N PHE A 85 -7.56 9.25 -1.39
CA PHE A 85 -8.79 9.89 -1.87
C PHE A 85 -8.47 11.20 -2.58
N THR A 86 -9.30 11.55 -3.58
CA THR A 86 -9.29 12.88 -4.19
C THR A 86 -9.94 13.87 -3.24
N ARG A 87 -9.27 14.95 -2.94
CA ARG A 87 -9.73 16.02 -2.08
C ARG A 87 -10.74 16.89 -2.82
N PRO A 88 -11.93 17.16 -2.24
CA PRO A 88 -12.99 17.92 -2.91
C PRO A 88 -12.68 19.41 -3.06
N ASP A 89 -11.79 19.95 -2.23
CA ASP A 89 -11.44 21.38 -2.20
C ASP A 89 -10.45 21.80 -3.30
N CYS A 90 -9.56 20.90 -3.72
CA CYS A 90 -8.48 21.23 -4.66
C CYS A 90 -8.30 20.21 -5.81
N GLY A 91 -8.93 19.03 -5.74
CA GLY A 91 -8.79 17.96 -6.73
C GLY A 91 -7.50 17.16 -6.64
N LEU A 92 -6.58 17.49 -5.71
CA LEU A 92 -5.37 16.70 -5.47
C LEU A 92 -5.69 15.46 -4.66
N ARG A 93 -4.92 14.40 -4.86
CA ARG A 93 -4.99 13.17 -4.06
C ARG A 93 -4.21 13.32 -2.76
N GLY A 94 -4.60 12.56 -1.75
CA GLY A 94 -3.88 12.47 -0.49
C GLY A 94 -4.34 11.25 0.31
N THR A 95 -3.52 10.82 1.26
CA THR A 95 -3.87 9.70 2.16
C THR A 95 -4.69 10.21 3.34
N TRP A 96 -5.79 9.53 3.60
CA TRP A 96 -6.64 9.72 4.77
C TRP A 96 -6.55 8.50 5.69
N VAL A 97 -6.81 8.72 6.97
CA VAL A 97 -6.94 7.64 7.95
C VAL A 97 -8.40 7.54 8.39
N LEU A 98 -8.95 6.34 8.25
CA LEU A 98 -10.28 5.97 8.71
C LEU A 98 -10.13 4.99 9.87
N LYS A 99 -11.14 4.88 10.74
CA LYS A 99 -11.08 4.00 11.92
C LYS A 99 -12.34 3.17 12.04
N ALA A 100 -12.18 1.95 12.56
CA ALA A 100 -13.27 1.06 12.96
C ALA A 100 -12.92 0.27 14.24
N ASP A 101 -13.95 -0.31 14.86
CA ASP A 101 -13.80 -1.22 16.00
C ASP A 101 -13.68 -2.69 15.56
N SER A 102 -13.83 -2.95 14.26
CA SER A 102 -13.78 -4.28 13.64
C SER A 102 -13.08 -4.20 12.29
N PRO A 103 -12.33 -5.25 11.87
CA PRO A 103 -11.77 -5.33 10.53
C PRO A 103 -12.84 -5.38 9.43
N LEU A 104 -14.07 -5.74 9.76
CA LEU A 104 -15.20 -5.67 8.81
C LEU A 104 -15.74 -4.25 8.61
N GLY A 105 -15.23 -3.28 9.37
CA GLY A 105 -15.79 -1.94 9.41
C GLY A 105 -17.09 -1.84 10.24
N PRO A 106 -17.99 -0.87 9.99
CA PRO A 106 -17.82 0.22 9.05
C PRO A 106 -16.70 1.18 9.47
N PHE A 107 -15.79 1.46 8.54
CA PHE A 107 -14.77 2.48 8.77
C PHE A 107 -15.38 3.88 8.65
N ARG A 108 -14.85 4.82 9.42
CA ARG A 108 -15.28 6.23 9.46
C ARG A 108 -14.07 7.14 9.41
N PRO A 109 -14.16 8.33 8.80
CA PRO A 109 -13.08 9.30 8.85
C PRO A 109 -12.56 9.52 10.27
N HIS A 110 -11.25 9.44 10.45
CA HIS A 110 -10.57 9.59 11.73
C HIS A 110 -9.60 10.75 11.72
N SER A 111 -8.79 10.89 10.65
CA SER A 111 -7.89 12.01 10.51
C SER A 111 -8.64 13.33 10.27
N LYS A 112 -8.03 14.44 10.67
CA LYS A 112 -8.61 15.80 10.50
C LYS A 112 -8.69 16.23 9.03
N GLY A 113 -7.90 15.60 8.17
CA GLY A 113 -7.77 15.83 6.75
C GLY A 113 -6.85 14.76 6.19
N VAL A 114 -6.16 15.06 5.09
CA VAL A 114 -5.07 14.22 4.61
C VAL A 114 -3.93 14.19 5.63
N VAL A 115 -3.28 13.04 5.77
CA VAL A 115 -2.09 12.85 6.61
C VAL A 115 -0.80 12.87 5.78
N THR A 116 -0.88 13.43 4.58
CA THR A 116 0.20 13.76 3.66
C THR A 116 0.24 15.27 3.45
N PRO A 117 1.32 15.87 2.90
CA PRO A 117 1.40 17.33 2.73
C PRO A 117 0.26 17.88 1.88
N GLU A 118 -0.48 18.86 2.40
CA GLU A 118 -1.65 19.45 1.72
C GLU A 118 -1.38 19.99 0.30
N PRO A 119 -0.24 20.69 0.02
CA PRO A 119 0.02 21.22 -1.33
C PRO A 119 0.51 20.13 -2.31
N TRP A 120 0.76 18.91 -1.85
CA TRP A 120 1.26 17.82 -2.68
C TRP A 120 0.14 16.93 -3.16
N GLU A 121 0.34 16.34 -4.32
CA GLU A 121 -0.44 15.20 -4.77
C GLU A 121 0.27 13.92 -4.30
N CYS A 122 -0.39 13.19 -3.39
CA CYS A 122 0.19 12.03 -2.73
C CYS A 122 -0.73 10.82 -2.80
N LEU A 123 -0.13 9.64 -2.80
CA LEU A 123 -0.88 8.38 -2.75
C LEU A 123 -0.16 7.31 -1.92
N ASP A 124 -0.86 6.20 -1.66
CA ASP A 124 -0.36 4.93 -1.12
C ASP A 124 0.38 5.07 0.22
N GLY A 125 -0.22 5.85 1.11
CA GLY A 125 0.36 6.01 2.44
C GLY A 125 0.20 4.75 3.29
N THR A 126 1.33 4.16 3.71
CA THR A 126 1.39 2.99 4.62
C THR A 126 1.85 3.38 6.02
N LEU A 127 1.29 2.71 7.04
CA LEU A 127 1.68 2.90 8.43
C LEU A 127 2.95 2.09 8.77
N TYR A 128 3.93 2.75 9.34
CA TYR A 128 5.08 2.11 9.97
C TYR A 128 5.16 2.48 11.44
N ILE A 129 5.39 1.50 12.32
CA ILE A 129 5.65 1.72 13.74
C ILE A 129 7.13 1.43 14.00
N ASP A 130 7.86 2.44 14.44
CA ASP A 130 9.26 2.29 14.76
C ASP A 130 9.50 1.51 16.07
N ARG A 131 10.77 1.28 16.42
CA ARG A 131 11.14 0.50 17.63
C ARG A 131 10.74 1.16 18.93
N ASP A 132 10.54 2.48 18.92
CA ASP A 132 10.10 3.26 20.08
C ASP A 132 8.56 3.31 20.16
N GLY A 133 7.86 2.65 19.22
CA GLY A 133 6.40 2.61 19.17
C GLY A 133 5.78 3.86 18.57
N MET A 134 6.58 4.70 17.89
CA MET A 134 6.09 5.91 17.25
C MET A 134 5.59 5.63 15.83
N PRO A 135 4.44 6.18 15.44
CA PRO A 135 3.88 5.99 14.12
C PRO A 135 4.51 6.92 13.08
N TRP A 136 4.75 6.38 11.90
CA TRP A 136 5.22 7.06 10.71
C TRP A 136 4.32 6.70 9.54
N ILE A 137 4.22 7.60 8.58
CA ILE A 137 3.65 7.31 7.26
C ILE A 137 4.78 7.32 6.23
N VAL A 138 4.77 6.33 5.34
CA VAL A 138 5.56 6.32 4.11
C VAL A 138 4.58 6.40 2.95
N PHE A 139 4.86 7.25 1.97
CA PHE A 139 3.92 7.58 0.91
C PHE A 139 4.65 8.00 -0.37
N CYS A 140 3.93 8.02 -1.46
CA CYS A 140 4.41 8.49 -2.75
C CYS A 140 4.00 9.95 -2.99
N HIS A 141 4.96 10.82 -3.36
CA HIS A 141 4.65 12.11 -3.99
C HIS A 141 4.50 11.85 -5.48
N GLU A 142 3.33 12.13 -5.99
CA GLU A 142 2.79 11.60 -7.24
C GLU A 142 3.46 12.19 -8.48
N HIS A 143 3.81 11.31 -9.41
CA HIS A 143 4.42 11.64 -10.69
C HIS A 143 3.58 12.60 -11.55
N THR A 144 2.26 12.61 -11.38
CA THR A 144 1.37 13.53 -12.09
C THR A 144 1.58 14.99 -11.71
N GLN A 145 2.15 15.25 -10.54
CA GLN A 145 2.54 16.60 -10.09
C GLN A 145 4.01 16.90 -10.40
N ILE A 146 4.93 15.93 -10.25
CA ILE A 146 6.38 16.18 -10.27
C ILE A 146 7.15 15.43 -11.36
N ILE A 147 6.47 14.64 -12.23
CA ILE A 147 7.02 13.83 -13.35
C ILE A 147 7.86 12.65 -12.86
N ASP A 148 8.80 12.87 -11.97
CA ASP A 148 9.63 11.85 -11.33
C ASP A 148 9.12 11.60 -9.92
N GLY A 149 8.25 10.61 -9.77
CA GLY A 149 7.64 10.25 -8.50
C GLY A 149 8.67 9.97 -7.42
N THR A 150 8.40 10.41 -6.19
CA THR A 150 9.34 10.21 -5.08
C THR A 150 8.71 9.43 -3.94
N MET A 151 9.53 8.59 -3.29
CA MET A 151 9.18 7.94 -2.03
C MET A 151 9.50 8.87 -0.87
N CYS A 152 8.53 9.12 -0.01
CA CYS A 152 8.65 10.05 1.10
C CYS A 152 8.21 9.42 2.42
N TYR A 153 8.69 9.94 3.55
CA TYR A 153 8.20 9.54 4.86
C TYR A 153 8.07 10.74 5.80
N ALA A 154 7.18 10.63 6.78
CA ALA A 154 6.94 11.63 7.80
C ALA A 154 6.44 10.99 9.10
N ARG A 155 6.59 11.69 10.22
CA ARG A 155 5.97 11.25 11.48
C ARG A 155 4.47 11.48 11.45
N LEU A 156 3.73 10.60 12.10
CA LEU A 156 2.32 10.81 12.44
C LEU A 156 2.18 11.17 13.92
N SER A 157 1.09 11.86 14.25
CA SER A 157 0.64 11.98 15.63
C SER A 157 0.33 10.58 16.19
N GLU A 158 0.50 10.38 17.50
CA GLU A 158 0.29 9.08 18.15
C GLU A 158 -1.13 8.54 18.01
N ASP A 159 -2.10 9.41 17.76
CA ASP A 159 -3.49 9.07 17.49
C ASP A 159 -3.81 8.91 15.99
N LEU A 160 -2.81 9.06 15.11
CA LEU A 160 -2.92 8.93 13.65
C LEU A 160 -3.85 9.97 12.99
N THR A 161 -4.05 11.14 13.60
CA THR A 161 -4.99 12.15 13.09
C THR A 161 -4.35 13.17 12.17
N GLU A 162 -3.02 13.33 12.20
CA GLU A 162 -2.29 14.33 11.41
C GLU A 162 -0.82 13.97 11.24
N MET A 163 -0.20 14.50 10.19
CA MET A 163 1.25 14.47 10.01
C MET A 163 1.92 15.45 10.98
N VAL A 164 3.10 15.10 11.49
CA VAL A 164 3.90 15.91 12.42
C VAL A 164 5.23 16.26 11.79
N GLY A 165 5.50 17.56 11.64
CA GLY A 165 6.72 18.07 11.03
C GLY A 165 6.72 18.03 9.51
N GLU A 166 7.90 18.18 8.91
CA GLU A 166 8.07 18.17 7.47
C GLU A 166 8.37 16.75 6.95
N PRO A 167 7.90 16.38 5.77
CA PRO A 167 8.24 15.11 5.16
C PRO A 167 9.70 15.10 4.68
N VAL A 168 10.28 13.91 4.65
CA VAL A 168 11.61 13.66 4.09
C VAL A 168 11.46 12.82 2.83
N THR A 169 12.05 13.26 1.73
CA THR A 169 12.18 12.48 0.50
C THR A 169 13.29 11.46 0.67
N LEU A 170 12.97 10.18 0.48
CA LEU A 170 13.95 9.08 0.50
C LEU A 170 14.72 9.00 -0.83
N PHE A 171 13.99 8.92 -1.95
CA PHE A 171 14.57 8.83 -3.30
C PHE A 171 13.53 9.20 -4.37
N ALA A 172 14.01 9.52 -5.55
CA ALA A 172 13.22 9.60 -6.76
C ALA A 172 13.27 8.28 -7.54
N ALA A 173 12.20 7.93 -8.24
CA ALA A 173 12.13 6.66 -8.98
C ALA A 173 13.23 6.52 -10.04
N SER A 174 13.60 7.62 -10.71
CA SER A 174 14.66 7.63 -11.72
C SER A 174 16.06 7.32 -11.16
N GLU A 175 16.28 7.48 -9.86
CA GLU A 175 17.55 7.17 -9.19
C GLU A 175 17.77 5.67 -9.01
N VAL A 176 16.73 4.85 -9.22
CA VAL A 176 16.74 3.42 -8.92
C VAL A 176 17.19 2.63 -10.13
N PRO A 177 18.25 1.80 -10.04
CA PRO A 177 18.76 1.05 -11.17
C PRO A 177 17.71 0.16 -11.82
N GLY A 178 17.53 0.31 -13.14
CA GLY A 178 16.61 -0.48 -13.94
C GLY A 178 15.17 0.01 -13.96
N VAL A 179 14.81 0.97 -13.11
CA VAL A 179 13.51 1.65 -13.20
C VAL A 179 13.47 2.53 -14.47
N GLY A 180 12.39 2.40 -15.22
CA GLY A 180 12.12 3.16 -16.44
C GLY A 180 10.86 4.00 -16.33
N VAL A 181 10.62 4.82 -17.32
CA VAL A 181 9.38 5.58 -17.44
C VAL A 181 8.21 4.64 -17.77
N GLN A 182 7.02 4.99 -17.31
CA GLN A 182 5.78 4.39 -17.78
C GLN A 182 5.50 4.88 -19.23
N GLU A 183 5.09 3.97 -20.10
CA GLU A 183 4.94 4.28 -21.54
C GLU A 183 3.91 5.38 -21.84
N ILE A 184 2.80 5.39 -21.08
CA ILE A 184 1.67 6.28 -21.37
C ILE A 184 2.05 7.75 -21.13
N ASP A 185 2.56 8.06 -19.93
CA ASP A 185 2.81 9.43 -19.49
C ASP A 185 4.27 9.84 -19.62
N GLN A 186 5.19 8.88 -19.88
CA GLN A 186 6.64 9.08 -19.88
C GLN A 186 7.15 9.61 -18.51
N HIS A 187 6.48 9.21 -17.44
CA HIS A 187 6.80 9.58 -16.06
C HIS A 187 7.43 8.39 -15.31
N TYR A 188 8.22 8.69 -14.29
CA TYR A 188 8.72 7.71 -13.34
C TYR A 188 7.74 7.55 -12.18
N ILE A 189 7.35 6.33 -11.87
CA ILE A 189 6.30 5.99 -10.91
C ILE A 189 6.90 5.49 -9.61
N THR A 190 6.33 5.90 -8.48
CA THR A 190 6.49 5.24 -7.18
C THR A 190 5.11 4.85 -6.69
N ASP A 191 4.91 3.57 -6.33
CA ASP A 191 3.65 3.02 -5.83
C ASP A 191 3.89 2.10 -4.63
N GLY A 192 2.88 1.95 -3.79
CA GLY A 192 2.67 0.89 -2.82
C GLY A 192 3.85 0.53 -1.92
N PRO A 193 4.41 1.46 -1.13
CA PRO A 193 5.41 1.12 -0.15
C PRO A 193 4.83 0.23 0.96
N PHE A 194 5.56 -0.81 1.36
CA PHE A 194 5.20 -1.63 2.50
C PHE A 194 6.44 -2.13 3.23
N PHE A 195 6.44 -2.09 4.56
CA PHE A 195 7.58 -2.49 5.37
C PHE A 195 7.50 -3.93 5.85
N TYR A 196 8.65 -4.58 5.84
CA TYR A 196 8.82 -5.88 6.44
C TYR A 196 10.10 -5.91 7.29
N ARG A 197 9.97 -6.36 8.54
CA ARG A 197 11.13 -6.61 9.39
C ARG A 197 11.49 -8.09 9.31
N SER A 198 12.68 -8.38 8.79
CA SER A 198 13.18 -9.73 8.60
C SER A 198 13.44 -10.44 9.94
N GLU A 199 13.61 -11.76 9.89
CA GLU A 199 13.93 -12.56 11.07
C GLU A 199 15.29 -12.20 11.69
N SER A 200 16.22 -11.64 10.91
CA SER A 200 17.50 -11.09 11.41
C SER A 200 17.39 -9.67 11.96
N GLY A 201 16.19 -9.06 11.91
CA GLY A 201 15.93 -7.71 12.40
C GLY A 201 16.27 -6.59 11.40
N GLU A 202 16.61 -6.92 10.14
CA GLU A 202 16.77 -5.93 9.09
C GLU A 202 15.41 -5.33 8.71
N LEU A 203 15.37 -4.04 8.40
CA LEU A 203 14.18 -3.39 7.87
C LEU A 203 14.23 -3.37 6.35
N LEU A 204 13.26 -4.00 5.74
CA LEU A 204 13.07 -4.07 4.30
C LEU A 204 11.83 -3.25 3.92
N MET A 205 11.82 -2.67 2.73
CA MET A 205 10.64 -2.05 2.14
C MET A 205 10.46 -2.60 0.73
N ILE A 206 9.28 -3.10 0.45
CA ILE A 206 8.83 -3.35 -0.92
C ILE A 206 8.07 -2.14 -1.43
N TRP A 207 8.13 -1.91 -2.74
CA TRP A 207 7.43 -0.84 -3.43
C TRP A 207 7.34 -1.19 -4.92
N SER A 208 6.62 -0.41 -5.72
CA SER A 208 6.40 -0.75 -7.11
C SER A 208 6.69 0.39 -8.06
N SER A 209 7.13 0.02 -9.26
CA SER A 209 7.41 0.91 -10.37
C SER A 209 7.43 0.12 -11.68
N PHE A 210 7.89 0.74 -12.77
CA PHE A 210 8.04 0.10 -14.07
C PHE A 210 9.49 -0.26 -14.35
N MET A 211 9.72 -1.51 -14.78
CA MET A 211 10.98 -2.01 -15.31
C MET A 211 10.73 -2.66 -16.67
N GLU A 212 11.50 -2.28 -17.71
CA GLU A 212 11.30 -2.80 -19.08
C GLU A 212 9.82 -2.77 -19.54
N ASN A 213 9.13 -1.68 -19.25
CA ASN A 213 7.71 -1.44 -19.54
C ASN A 213 6.73 -2.41 -18.87
N ARG A 214 7.15 -3.10 -17.80
CA ARG A 214 6.28 -3.96 -16.99
C ARG A 214 6.22 -3.45 -15.56
N TYR A 215 5.07 -3.58 -14.96
CA TYR A 215 4.90 -3.28 -13.54
C TYR A 215 5.68 -4.30 -12.70
N ALA A 216 6.43 -3.83 -11.73
CA ALA A 216 7.41 -4.61 -11.01
C ALA A 216 7.31 -4.40 -9.49
N GLN A 217 7.58 -5.45 -8.72
CA GLN A 217 7.70 -5.39 -7.27
C GLN A 217 9.18 -5.26 -6.91
N LEU A 218 9.56 -4.12 -6.38
CA LEU A 218 10.93 -3.75 -6.03
C LEU A 218 11.19 -3.95 -4.54
N LEU A 219 12.47 -3.94 -4.16
CA LEU A 219 12.91 -4.18 -2.80
C LEU A 219 14.07 -3.25 -2.44
N LEU A 220 14.04 -2.70 -1.23
CA LEU A 220 15.19 -2.05 -0.62
C LEU A 220 15.37 -2.48 0.83
N ARG A 221 16.56 -2.26 1.39
CA ARG A 221 16.89 -2.48 2.79
C ARG A 221 17.41 -1.18 3.39
N PHE A 222 16.93 -0.85 4.58
CA PHE A 222 17.47 0.24 5.39
C PHE A 222 18.66 -0.26 6.22
N ASP A 223 19.83 0.31 5.98
CA ASP A 223 21.08 -0.14 6.61
C ASP A 223 21.13 0.21 8.11
N ASP A 224 20.38 1.21 8.54
CA ASP A 224 20.19 1.58 9.96
C ASP A 224 19.08 0.77 10.66
N ARG A 225 18.41 -0.13 9.94
CA ARG A 225 17.28 -0.93 10.42
C ARG A 225 16.05 -0.10 10.84
N GLU A 226 15.99 1.14 10.45
CA GLU A 226 14.88 2.09 10.59
C GLU A 226 14.83 2.97 9.33
N PRO A 227 13.68 3.60 8.99
CA PRO A 227 13.61 4.50 7.85
C PRO A 227 14.61 5.64 7.99
N SER A 228 15.52 5.75 7.05
CA SER A 228 16.60 6.73 7.02
C SER A 228 17.08 6.96 5.60
N MET A 229 17.97 7.93 5.39
CA MET A 229 18.63 8.15 4.09
C MET A 229 19.76 7.15 3.81
N ASN A 230 19.99 6.19 4.70
CA ASN A 230 20.98 5.13 4.55
C ASN A 230 20.29 3.81 4.19
N PHE A 231 20.14 3.55 2.89
CA PHE A 231 19.47 2.37 2.37
C PHE A 231 20.16 1.84 1.12
N THR A 232 19.89 0.59 0.80
CA THR A 232 20.42 -0.11 -0.38
C THR A 232 19.26 -0.67 -1.19
N HIS A 233 19.15 -0.31 -2.48
CA HIS A 233 18.26 -0.98 -3.41
C HIS A 233 18.77 -2.40 -3.69
N LEU A 234 17.88 -3.37 -3.57
CA LEU A 234 18.16 -4.79 -3.75
C LEU A 234 17.60 -5.24 -5.11
N PRO A 235 17.98 -6.44 -5.61
CA PRO A 235 17.34 -7.00 -6.79
C PRO A 235 15.81 -7.05 -6.64
N PRO A 236 15.04 -6.76 -7.70
CA PRO A 236 13.59 -6.77 -7.66
C PRO A 236 13.05 -8.18 -7.31
N LEU A 237 11.91 -8.23 -6.63
CA LEU A 237 11.23 -9.49 -6.33
C LEU A 237 10.51 -10.06 -7.56
N LEU A 238 9.86 -9.18 -8.32
CA LEU A 238 9.08 -9.56 -9.51
C LEU A 238 9.22 -8.50 -10.61
N THR A 239 9.43 -8.95 -11.85
CA THR A 239 9.48 -8.08 -13.05
C THR A 239 8.56 -8.55 -14.18
N SER A 240 7.66 -9.49 -13.88
CA SER A 240 6.80 -10.16 -14.86
C SER A 240 5.36 -9.65 -14.87
N ASP A 241 5.16 -8.35 -14.64
CA ASP A 241 3.87 -7.67 -14.65
C ASP A 241 3.00 -7.98 -13.43
N GLY A 242 3.37 -7.41 -12.31
CA GLY A 242 2.62 -7.44 -11.05
C GLY A 242 3.31 -6.60 -9.99
N GLY A 243 2.55 -6.05 -9.07
CA GLY A 243 3.10 -5.16 -8.04
C GLY A 243 2.05 -4.66 -7.07
N HIS A 244 2.40 -3.59 -6.36
CA HIS A 244 1.65 -2.99 -5.27
C HIS A 244 1.26 -4.05 -4.24
N GLY A 245 2.28 -4.70 -3.71
CA GLY A 245 2.11 -5.85 -2.81
C GLY A 245 2.34 -5.51 -1.35
N MET A 246 1.92 -6.43 -0.50
CA MET A 246 2.25 -6.43 0.92
C MET A 246 2.63 -7.83 1.40
N ILE A 247 3.36 -7.90 2.51
CA ILE A 247 3.90 -9.14 3.07
C ILE A 247 3.14 -9.53 4.33
N PHE A 248 2.73 -10.79 4.43
CA PHE A 248 2.05 -11.32 5.60
C PHE A 248 2.46 -12.76 5.88
N ARG A 249 1.98 -13.34 6.98
CA ARG A 249 2.24 -14.73 7.33
C ARG A 249 0.96 -15.55 7.39
N LYS A 250 1.07 -16.82 6.95
CA LYS A 250 0.04 -17.84 7.14
C LYS A 250 0.72 -19.11 7.62
N ASP A 251 0.32 -19.64 8.79
CA ASP A 251 0.84 -20.89 9.38
C ASP A 251 2.39 -20.91 9.46
N GLY A 252 3.01 -19.76 9.68
CA GLY A 252 4.47 -19.58 9.73
C GLY A 252 5.13 -19.35 8.37
N GLU A 253 4.46 -19.63 7.26
CA GLU A 253 4.95 -19.31 5.90
C GLU A 253 4.87 -17.80 5.64
N LEU A 254 5.89 -17.24 4.99
CA LEU A 254 5.93 -15.86 4.55
C LEU A 254 5.35 -15.75 3.15
N LEU A 255 4.42 -14.86 2.96
CA LEU A 255 3.69 -14.67 1.71
C LEU A 255 3.76 -13.19 1.26
N LEU A 256 3.84 -12.98 -0.05
CA LEU A 256 3.62 -11.73 -0.72
C LEU A 256 2.25 -11.81 -1.41
N THR A 257 1.37 -10.86 -1.15
CA THR A 257 0.23 -10.61 -2.05
C THR A 257 0.52 -9.39 -2.89
N LEU A 258 0.08 -9.41 -4.13
CA LEU A 258 0.14 -8.29 -5.08
C LEU A 258 -0.96 -8.46 -6.12
N HIS A 259 -1.23 -7.44 -6.94
CA HIS A 259 -2.10 -7.65 -8.09
C HIS A 259 -1.29 -8.04 -9.34
N SER A 260 -1.86 -8.92 -10.14
CA SER A 260 -1.32 -9.33 -11.44
C SER A 260 -2.46 -9.87 -12.33
N PRO A 261 -2.45 -9.58 -13.65
CA PRO A 261 -1.56 -8.64 -14.33
C PRO A 261 -1.86 -7.18 -13.94
N ASN A 262 -1.02 -6.23 -14.35
CA ASN A 262 -1.31 -4.80 -14.23
C ASN A 262 -2.04 -4.30 -15.49
N VAL A 263 -3.20 -4.91 -15.79
CA VAL A 263 -4.05 -4.62 -16.94
C VAL A 263 -5.44 -4.29 -16.45
N HIS A 264 -5.95 -3.10 -16.83
CA HIS A 264 -7.23 -2.59 -16.36
C HIS A 264 -8.39 -3.59 -16.54
N GLY A 265 -9.03 -3.95 -15.41
CA GLY A 265 -10.15 -4.91 -15.35
C GLY A 265 -9.72 -6.37 -15.27
N GLU A 266 -8.46 -6.70 -15.53
CA GLU A 266 -7.92 -8.06 -15.46
C GLU A 266 -7.20 -8.36 -14.14
N GLU A 267 -6.93 -7.36 -13.34
CA GLU A 267 -6.19 -7.47 -12.08
C GLU A 267 -6.88 -8.41 -11.09
N ARG A 268 -6.06 -9.25 -10.47
CA ARG A 268 -6.46 -10.19 -9.43
C ARG A 268 -5.44 -10.21 -8.31
N PRO A 269 -5.86 -10.46 -7.07
CA PRO A 269 -4.92 -10.74 -6.00
C PRO A 269 -4.25 -12.09 -6.25
N VAL A 270 -2.93 -12.11 -6.18
CA VAL A 270 -2.12 -13.34 -6.23
C VAL A 270 -1.33 -13.48 -4.95
N PHE A 271 -0.99 -14.71 -4.57
CA PHE A 271 -0.21 -15.03 -3.39
C PHE A 271 1.03 -15.81 -3.79
N LEU A 272 2.20 -15.29 -3.46
CA LEU A 272 3.49 -15.87 -3.78
C LEU A 272 4.22 -16.19 -2.47
N LYS A 273 4.85 -17.36 -2.39
CA LYS A 273 5.69 -17.70 -1.25
C LYS A 273 7.00 -16.92 -1.29
N LEU A 274 7.40 -16.42 -0.13
CA LEU A 274 8.67 -15.74 0.06
C LEU A 274 9.58 -16.56 0.98
N ARG A 275 10.89 -16.49 0.73
CA ARG A 275 11.93 -16.85 1.70
C ARG A 275 12.60 -15.60 2.23
N ASP A 276 12.66 -15.53 3.55
CA ASP A 276 13.45 -14.53 4.26
C ASP A 276 14.89 -15.04 4.38
N LEU A 277 15.82 -14.34 3.74
CA LEU A 277 17.26 -14.63 3.81
C LEU A 277 17.99 -13.72 4.81
N GLY A 278 17.24 -13.02 5.66
CA GLY A 278 17.73 -12.10 6.67
C GLY A 278 17.94 -10.68 6.13
N ASN A 279 18.79 -10.51 5.16
CA ASN A 279 19.13 -9.21 4.56
C ASN A 279 18.44 -8.94 3.22
N THR A 280 17.67 -9.88 2.71
CA THR A 280 16.89 -9.79 1.47
C THR A 280 15.75 -10.81 1.49
N LEU A 281 14.83 -10.68 0.54
CA LEU A 281 13.74 -11.61 0.27
C LEU A 281 13.89 -12.18 -1.14
N VAL A 282 13.38 -13.38 -1.34
CA VAL A 282 13.26 -13.99 -2.67
C VAL A 282 11.91 -14.70 -2.80
N ILE A 283 11.30 -14.67 -3.99
CA ILE A 283 10.14 -15.50 -4.28
C ILE A 283 10.60 -16.95 -4.35
N ASP A 284 9.89 -17.82 -3.63
CA ASP A 284 10.14 -19.26 -3.68
C ASP A 284 9.43 -19.82 -4.91
N GLY A 285 10.23 -20.28 -5.88
CA GLY A 285 9.77 -20.73 -7.18
C GLY A 285 9.16 -22.13 -7.17
#